data_b86da57d13301991bb931e98d8b0f460
#
_entry.id   b86da57d13301991bb931e98d8b0f460
#
_cell.length_a   1.000
_cell.length_b   1.000
_cell.length_c   1.000
_cell.angle_alpha   90.00
_cell.angle_beta   90.00
_cell.angle_gamma   90.00
#
_symmetry.space_group_name_H-M   'P 1'
#
loop_
_entity.id
_entity.type
_entity.pdbx_description
1 polymer ?
#
loop_
_entity_poly.entity_id
_entity_poly.type
_entity_poly.pdbx_seq_one_letter_code
_entity_poly.pdbx_strand_id
1 'polypeptide(L)'
;MKLAQKKGASAIYTRIPLEKYGFNFARKRDFRDLLRMRYKLHIPNLPVTCACGDPYSLDHSQKCLKGGFIALRHDEPKILFGRLASHVFKDVEIEPHLDSLSGEKFKLKSANRNQDARSDVRIRGFWGNKKDAFFEFRVFYPFVSSLANKTVDASFSLMSKARKREYEARVTQVDNASFTPMILASTGGTGDEMDVALKVLGAKLAEKNNEVYSHVMGDIRARFAFAIARSSLICLRGSRSIWSQRRSDLIKEHDNCSSRLLMSDITRY
;
A
#
# COMPACT_ATOMS: atom_id res chain seq x y z
N MET A 1 -10.84 -4.20 -17.94
CA MET A 1 -9.71 -4.91 -18.55
C MET A 1 -8.37 -4.19 -18.41
N LYS A 2 -8.25 -2.89 -18.65
CA LYS A 2 -6.96 -2.13 -18.59
C LYS A 2 -6.26 -2.11 -17.22
N LEU A 3 -7.00 -2.17 -16.09
CA LEU A 3 -6.39 -2.26 -14.74
C LEU A 3 -5.58 -3.55 -14.53
N ALA A 4 -5.96 -4.63 -15.17
CA ALA A 4 -5.24 -5.89 -15.10
C ALA A 4 -3.86 -5.86 -15.79
N GLN A 5 -3.64 -4.87 -16.64
CA GLN A 5 -2.38 -4.68 -17.38
C GLN A 5 -1.36 -3.82 -16.61
N LYS A 6 -1.74 -3.13 -15.52
CA LYS A 6 -0.78 -2.42 -14.66
C LYS A 6 0.18 -3.40 -14.01
N LYS A 7 1.43 -2.96 -13.87
CA LYS A 7 2.51 -3.77 -13.27
C LYS A 7 2.12 -4.26 -11.88
N GLY A 8 2.31 -5.53 -11.62
CA GLY A 8 1.95 -6.18 -10.36
C GLY A 8 0.48 -6.57 -10.21
N ALA A 9 -0.46 -6.00 -10.98
CA ALA A 9 -1.89 -6.25 -10.82
C ALA A 9 -2.32 -7.72 -11.02
N SER A 10 -1.56 -8.49 -11.78
CA SER A 10 -1.83 -9.90 -12.05
C SER A 10 -0.97 -10.87 -11.25
N ALA A 11 0.00 -10.39 -10.48
CA ALA A 11 0.97 -11.24 -9.80
C ALA A 11 0.30 -12.27 -8.87
N ILE A 12 -0.79 -11.88 -8.20
CA ILE A 12 -1.56 -12.77 -7.32
C ILE A 12 -2.23 -13.95 -8.03
N TYR A 13 -2.50 -13.83 -9.33
CA TYR A 13 -3.17 -14.87 -10.14
C TYR A 13 -2.19 -15.71 -10.93
N THR A 14 -0.97 -15.24 -11.13
CA THR A 14 0.06 -15.89 -11.93
C THR A 14 1.14 -16.56 -11.10
N ARG A 15 1.26 -16.21 -9.83
CA ARG A 15 2.13 -16.89 -8.88
C ARG A 15 1.34 -17.82 -7.99
N ILE A 16 1.75 -19.07 -7.93
CA ILE A 16 1.25 -20.01 -6.93
C ILE A 16 1.71 -19.48 -5.57
N PRO A 17 0.77 -19.30 -4.61
CA PRO A 17 1.16 -18.93 -3.25
C PRO A 17 2.05 -20.03 -2.71
N LEU A 18 3.33 -19.79 -2.67
CA LEU A 18 4.26 -20.69 -2.01
C LEU A 18 4.11 -20.42 -0.52
N GLU A 19 3.63 -21.41 0.23
CA GLU A 19 3.54 -21.40 1.70
C GLU A 19 4.85 -20.94 2.35
N LYS A 20 5.96 -21.30 1.73
CA LYS A 20 7.31 -20.89 2.01
C LYS A 20 7.52 -19.37 2.12
N TYR A 21 6.70 -18.55 1.46
CA TYR A 21 6.75 -17.10 1.52
C TYR A 21 5.61 -16.51 2.35
N GLY A 22 4.88 -17.32 3.11
CA GLY A 22 3.74 -16.88 3.91
C GLY A 22 2.54 -16.38 3.09
N PHE A 23 2.52 -16.63 1.78
CA PHE A 23 1.42 -16.27 0.89
C PHE A 23 0.28 -17.30 1.00
N ASN A 24 -0.21 -17.53 2.21
CA ASN A 24 -1.30 -18.45 2.41
C ASN A 24 -2.64 -17.72 2.23
N PHE A 25 -3.34 -17.97 1.11
CA PHE A 25 -4.77 -17.76 1.08
C PHE A 25 -5.41 -18.85 1.91
N ALA A 26 -5.69 -18.54 3.16
CA ALA A 26 -6.18 -19.49 4.15
C ALA A 26 -7.46 -20.24 3.71
N ARG A 27 -8.17 -19.74 2.68
CA ARG A 27 -9.46 -20.33 2.25
C ARG A 27 -9.68 -20.21 0.74
N LYS A 28 -10.18 -21.29 0.11
CA LYS A 28 -10.64 -21.27 -1.31
C LYS A 28 -11.66 -20.15 -1.60
N ARG A 29 -12.44 -19.73 -0.59
CA ARG A 29 -13.37 -18.61 -0.67
C ARG A 29 -12.66 -17.30 -0.98
N ASP A 30 -11.55 -17.03 -0.33
CA ASP A 30 -10.83 -15.75 -0.42
C ASP A 30 -10.29 -15.53 -1.84
N PHE A 31 -9.75 -16.57 -2.46
CA PHE A 31 -9.32 -16.49 -3.86
C PHE A 31 -10.49 -16.25 -4.82
N ARG A 32 -11.64 -16.92 -4.61
CA ARG A 32 -12.86 -16.69 -5.39
C ARG A 32 -13.40 -15.27 -5.21
N ASP A 33 -13.37 -14.74 -3.99
CA ASP A 33 -13.79 -13.36 -3.72
C ASP A 33 -12.87 -12.36 -4.43
N LEU A 34 -11.55 -12.57 -4.44
CA LEU A 34 -10.61 -11.72 -5.19
C LEU A 34 -10.89 -11.73 -6.69
N LEU A 35 -11.16 -12.90 -7.28
CA LEU A 35 -11.54 -12.98 -8.68
C LEU A 35 -12.85 -12.21 -8.96
N ARG A 36 -13.85 -12.37 -8.10
CA ARG A 36 -15.13 -11.64 -8.20
C ARG A 36 -14.93 -10.13 -8.06
N MET A 37 -14.13 -9.70 -7.10
CA MET A 37 -13.76 -8.28 -6.95
C MET A 37 -13.10 -7.72 -8.22
N ARG A 38 -12.16 -8.47 -8.80
CA ARG A 38 -11.44 -8.06 -9.99
C ARG A 38 -12.34 -7.90 -11.21
N TYR A 39 -13.28 -8.84 -11.40
CA TYR A 39 -14.17 -8.89 -12.56
C TYR A 39 -15.55 -8.29 -12.28
N LYS A 40 -15.76 -7.67 -11.12
CA LYS A 40 -17.06 -7.13 -10.68
C LYS A 40 -18.20 -8.15 -10.74
N LEU A 41 -17.91 -9.41 -10.44
CA LEU A 41 -18.91 -10.46 -10.36
C LEU A 41 -19.65 -10.40 -9.02
N HIS A 42 -20.86 -10.97 -9.00
CA HIS A 42 -21.65 -11.10 -7.76
C HIS A 42 -20.86 -11.86 -6.69
N ILE A 43 -20.80 -11.29 -5.48
CA ILE A 43 -20.14 -11.89 -4.31
C ILE A 43 -21.25 -12.37 -3.35
N PRO A 44 -21.40 -13.70 -3.15
CA PRO A 44 -22.46 -14.24 -2.30
C PRO A 44 -22.16 -14.02 -0.81
N ASN A 45 -23.23 -14.12 -0.01
CA ASN A 45 -23.13 -14.08 1.45
C ASN A 45 -22.47 -12.80 1.99
N LEU A 46 -22.75 -11.66 1.37
CA LEU A 46 -22.49 -10.36 1.94
C LEU A 46 -23.67 -9.94 2.85
N PRO A 47 -23.42 -9.20 3.93
CA PRO A 47 -24.52 -8.64 4.75
C PRO A 47 -25.36 -7.67 3.91
N VAL A 48 -26.61 -7.52 4.26
CA VAL A 48 -27.53 -6.56 3.59
C VAL A 48 -27.16 -5.12 3.97
N THR A 49 -26.84 -4.91 5.25
CA THR A 49 -26.57 -3.58 5.82
C THR A 49 -25.20 -3.58 6.52
N CYS A 50 -24.48 -2.50 6.39
CA CYS A 50 -23.24 -2.25 7.11
C CYS A 50 -23.50 -1.77 8.53
N ALA A 51 -22.55 -1.97 9.44
CA ALA A 51 -22.59 -1.40 10.79
C ALA A 51 -22.57 0.15 10.83
N CYS A 52 -22.36 0.84 9.70
CA CYS A 52 -22.54 2.29 9.58
C CYS A 52 -23.98 2.70 9.24
N GLY A 53 -24.88 1.72 8.97
CA GLY A 53 -26.27 1.95 8.56
C GLY A 53 -26.54 1.88 7.06
N ASP A 54 -25.51 2.02 6.22
CA ASP A 54 -25.68 2.03 4.76
C ASP A 54 -25.87 0.61 4.18
N PRO A 55 -26.49 0.49 2.99
CA PRO A 55 -26.55 -0.77 2.24
C PRO A 55 -25.14 -1.32 1.99
N TYR A 56 -24.94 -2.60 2.23
CA TYR A 56 -23.62 -3.23 2.04
C TYR A 56 -23.43 -3.68 0.61
N SER A 57 -22.30 -3.30 0.05
CA SER A 57 -21.88 -3.72 -1.28
C SER A 57 -20.35 -3.84 -1.35
N LEU A 58 -19.83 -4.40 -2.45
CA LEU A 58 -18.39 -4.36 -2.70
C LEU A 58 -17.85 -2.92 -2.68
N ASP A 59 -18.50 -2.01 -3.39
CA ASP A 59 -18.09 -0.61 -3.47
C ASP A 59 -18.14 0.09 -2.11
N HIS A 60 -19.20 -0.18 -1.31
CA HIS A 60 -19.29 0.33 0.06
C HIS A 60 -18.16 -0.22 0.93
N SER A 61 -17.88 -1.53 0.86
CA SER A 61 -16.85 -2.18 1.67
C SER A 61 -15.46 -1.56 1.48
N GLN A 62 -15.16 -1.11 0.27
CA GLN A 62 -13.86 -0.54 -0.09
C GLN A 62 -13.70 0.95 0.27
N LYS A 63 -14.77 1.60 0.77
CA LYS A 63 -14.81 3.03 1.13
C LYS A 63 -15.22 3.28 2.58
N CYS A 64 -15.89 2.33 3.22
CA CYS A 64 -16.45 2.50 4.55
C CYS A 64 -15.35 2.65 5.61
N LEU A 65 -15.39 3.75 6.34
CA LEU A 65 -14.44 4.05 7.42
C LEU A 65 -14.73 3.24 8.70
N LYS A 66 -15.94 2.68 8.83
CA LYS A 66 -16.32 1.87 10.00
C LYS A 66 -15.47 0.62 10.10
N GLY A 67 -14.91 0.37 11.27
CA GLY A 67 -14.04 -0.78 11.55
C GLY A 67 -12.55 -0.57 11.23
N GLY A 68 -12.16 0.60 10.67
CA GLY A 68 -10.75 0.95 10.46
C GLY A 68 -10.04 0.18 9.34
N PHE A 69 -10.75 -0.61 8.53
CA PHE A 69 -10.14 -1.47 7.51
C PHE A 69 -9.48 -0.70 6.37
N ILE A 70 -9.93 0.54 6.11
CA ILE A 70 -9.30 1.41 5.13
C ILE A 70 -7.89 1.82 5.60
N ALA A 71 -7.73 2.09 6.90
CA ALA A 71 -6.42 2.38 7.49
C ALA A 71 -5.50 1.15 7.41
N LEU A 72 -6.00 -0.05 7.79
CA LEU A 72 -5.23 -1.29 7.65
C LEU A 72 -4.77 -1.53 6.19
N ARG A 73 -5.65 -1.27 5.21
CA ARG A 73 -5.28 -1.40 3.80
C ARG A 73 -4.22 -0.40 3.36
N HIS A 74 -4.20 0.79 3.96
CA HIS A 74 -3.16 1.79 3.75
C HIS A 74 -1.84 1.37 4.39
N ASP A 75 -1.90 0.90 5.65
CA ASP A 75 -0.72 0.62 6.45
C ASP A 75 0.07 -0.59 5.94
N GLU A 76 -0.62 -1.59 5.39
CA GLU A 76 0.03 -2.83 4.95
C GLU A 76 1.14 -2.63 3.90
N PRO A 77 0.91 -1.94 2.75
CA PRO A 77 1.98 -1.69 1.79
C PRO A 77 3.03 -0.71 2.31
N LYS A 78 2.68 0.25 3.18
CA LYS A 78 3.61 1.17 3.84
C LYS A 78 4.61 0.40 4.70
N ILE A 79 4.12 -0.46 5.59
CA ILE A 79 4.95 -1.28 6.47
C ILE A 79 5.81 -2.26 5.66
N LEU A 80 5.24 -2.90 4.64
CA LEU A 80 5.98 -3.79 3.75
C LEU A 80 7.16 -3.07 3.08
N PHE A 81 6.94 -1.86 2.55
CA PHE A 81 7.99 -1.07 1.94
C PHE A 81 9.09 -0.70 2.93
N GLY A 82 8.73 -0.19 4.10
CA GLY A 82 9.68 0.16 5.15
C GLY A 82 10.54 -1.02 5.58
N ARG A 83 9.93 -2.19 5.79
CA ARG A 83 10.63 -3.43 6.13
C ARG A 83 11.60 -3.87 5.03
N LEU A 84 11.16 -3.90 3.77
CA LEU A 84 12.06 -4.23 2.65
C LEU A 84 13.21 -3.24 2.54
N ALA A 85 12.95 -1.94 2.75
CA ALA A 85 13.98 -0.91 2.74
C ALA A 85 14.99 -1.08 3.87
N SER A 86 14.57 -1.48 5.07
CA SER A 86 15.44 -1.70 6.23
C SER A 86 16.48 -2.81 6.01
N HIS A 87 16.27 -3.68 5.04
CA HIS A 87 17.29 -4.67 4.67
C HIS A 87 18.50 -4.02 3.96
N VAL A 88 18.34 -2.88 3.29
CA VAL A 88 19.40 -2.26 2.47
C VAL A 88 19.76 -0.85 2.89
N PHE A 89 18.90 -0.17 3.63
CA PHE A 89 19.13 1.16 4.18
C PHE A 89 19.18 1.10 5.70
N LYS A 90 20.11 1.83 6.32
CA LYS A 90 20.30 1.85 7.77
C LYS A 90 19.31 2.76 8.49
N ASP A 91 18.91 3.85 7.84
CA ASP A 91 18.06 4.89 8.42
C ASP A 91 16.72 4.88 7.67
N VAL A 92 15.77 4.08 8.20
CA VAL A 92 14.40 3.93 7.72
C VAL A 92 13.45 4.19 8.87
N GLU A 93 12.56 5.15 8.72
CA GLU A 93 11.58 5.51 9.72
C GLU A 93 10.17 5.43 9.14
N ILE A 94 9.26 4.81 9.90
CA ILE A 94 7.83 4.71 9.57
C ILE A 94 7.07 5.75 10.38
N GLU A 95 6.20 6.50 9.71
CA GLU A 95 5.44 7.61 10.27
C GLU A 95 6.32 8.72 10.88
N PRO A 96 7.41 9.15 10.18
CA PRO A 96 8.23 10.24 10.66
C PRO A 96 7.42 11.52 10.80
N HIS A 97 7.73 12.31 11.82
CA HIS A 97 7.25 13.68 11.88
C HIS A 97 7.92 14.50 10.78
N LEU A 98 7.14 15.40 10.18
CA LEU A 98 7.67 16.45 9.32
C LEU A 98 8.17 17.61 10.19
N ASP A 99 9.25 18.26 9.77
CA ASP A 99 9.80 19.40 10.49
C ASP A 99 8.74 20.48 10.75
N SER A 100 8.84 21.16 11.88
CA SER A 100 7.89 22.20 12.28
C SER A 100 7.95 23.39 11.34
N LEU A 101 6.78 23.96 11.02
CA LEU A 101 6.70 25.17 10.20
C LEU A 101 7.14 26.40 11.01
N SER A 102 7.95 27.25 10.39
CA SER A 102 8.49 28.48 10.98
C SER A 102 8.09 29.75 10.21
N GLY A 103 6.94 29.73 9.56
CA GLY A 103 6.40 30.87 8.82
C GLY A 103 6.39 30.72 7.31
N GLU A 104 6.61 29.51 6.82
CA GLU A 104 6.57 29.18 5.38
C GLU A 104 5.21 29.46 4.74
N LYS A 105 5.24 30.03 3.56
CA LYS A 105 4.06 30.34 2.76
C LYS A 105 4.00 29.41 1.55
N PHE A 106 3.11 28.41 1.60
CA PHE A 106 2.88 27.54 0.45
C PHE A 106 1.85 28.14 -0.52
N LYS A 107 2.14 28.10 -1.81
CA LYS A 107 1.26 28.60 -2.88
C LYS A 107 -0.06 27.83 -2.94
N LEU A 108 -0.03 26.54 -2.69
CA LEU A 108 -1.21 25.67 -2.76
C LEU A 108 -1.96 25.68 -1.42
N LYS A 109 -3.27 25.98 -1.46
CA LYS A 109 -4.16 25.92 -0.28
C LYS A 109 -4.27 24.51 0.28
N SER A 110 -4.07 23.47 -0.53
CA SER A 110 -4.11 22.05 -0.15
C SER A 110 -2.82 21.55 0.49
N ALA A 111 -1.77 22.37 0.60
CA ALA A 111 -0.53 21.96 1.26
C ALA A 111 -0.77 21.70 2.76
N ASN A 112 -0.22 20.60 3.26
CA ASN A 112 -0.36 20.24 4.66
C ASN A 112 0.39 21.22 5.57
N ARG A 113 -0.35 21.91 6.43
CA ARG A 113 0.16 22.92 7.37
C ARG A 113 0.03 22.49 8.82
N ASN A 114 -0.35 21.25 9.07
CA ASN A 114 -0.43 20.75 10.44
C ASN A 114 0.97 20.65 11.04
N GLN A 115 1.17 21.18 12.25
CA GLN A 115 2.45 21.09 12.96
C GLN A 115 2.80 19.64 13.31
N ASP A 116 1.80 18.82 13.63
CA ASP A 116 1.97 17.40 13.93
C ASP A 116 1.88 16.49 12.70
N ALA A 117 2.08 17.04 11.50
CA ALA A 117 1.99 16.26 10.28
C ALA A 117 3.07 15.17 10.24
N ARG A 118 2.67 14.01 9.74
CA ARG A 118 3.57 12.87 9.51
C ARG A 118 3.52 12.46 8.06
N SER A 119 4.62 11.97 7.55
CA SER A 119 4.66 11.21 6.30
C SER A 119 4.63 9.71 6.60
N ASP A 120 4.45 8.88 5.60
CA ASP A 120 4.33 7.44 5.79
C ASP A 120 5.68 6.74 6.02
N VAL A 121 6.70 7.06 5.22
CA VAL A 121 8.04 6.46 5.34
C VAL A 121 9.11 7.48 4.97
N ARG A 122 10.17 7.57 5.79
CA ARG A 122 11.40 8.30 5.48
C ARG A 122 12.55 7.31 5.31
N ILE A 123 13.37 7.52 4.29
CA ILE A 123 14.57 6.71 4.06
C ILE A 123 15.72 7.63 3.66
N ARG A 124 16.79 7.62 4.44
CA ARG A 124 17.98 8.40 4.13
C ARG A 124 18.83 7.74 3.05
N GLY A 125 19.19 8.53 2.03
CA GLY A 125 20.06 8.08 0.94
C GLY A 125 19.37 7.18 -0.10
N PHE A 126 18.05 7.12 -0.14
CA PHE A 126 17.32 6.26 -1.09
C PHE A 126 17.65 6.62 -2.56
N TRP A 127 17.55 7.89 -2.91
CA TRP A 127 17.86 8.39 -4.26
C TRP A 127 19.33 8.78 -4.45
N GLY A 128 20.17 8.60 -3.42
CA GLY A 128 21.57 8.99 -3.40
C GLY A 128 21.84 10.25 -2.56
N ASN A 129 23.11 10.67 -2.53
CA ASN A 129 23.58 11.91 -1.88
C ASN A 129 23.27 12.10 -0.39
N LYS A 130 22.98 11.03 0.36
CA LYS A 130 22.66 11.06 1.81
C LYS A 130 21.48 11.98 2.16
N LYS A 131 20.67 12.42 1.20
CA LYS A 131 19.46 13.19 1.41
C LYS A 131 18.32 12.27 1.86
N ASP A 132 17.42 12.84 2.64
CA ASP A 132 16.19 12.15 3.02
C ASP A 132 15.21 12.06 1.84
N ALA A 133 14.52 10.94 1.77
CA ALA A 133 13.46 10.69 0.82
C ALA A 133 12.20 10.30 1.57
N PHE A 134 11.13 11.06 1.37
CA PHE A 134 9.83 10.80 1.96
C PHE A 134 8.91 10.12 0.95
N PHE A 135 8.23 9.08 1.40
CA PHE A 135 7.31 8.26 0.61
C PHE A 135 5.92 8.33 1.22
N GLU A 136 4.93 8.68 0.40
CA GLU A 136 3.55 8.86 0.84
C GLU A 136 2.64 7.88 0.12
N PHE A 137 2.08 6.93 0.84
CA PHE A 137 1.25 5.87 0.30
C PHE A 137 -0.19 6.33 0.07
N ARG A 138 -0.78 5.85 -1.01
CA ARG A 138 -2.21 5.99 -1.28
C ARG A 138 -2.74 4.73 -1.94
N VAL A 139 -3.59 4.00 -1.22
CA VAL A 139 -4.36 2.91 -1.82
C VAL A 139 -5.74 3.45 -2.19
N PHE A 140 -6.07 3.45 -3.48
CA PHE A 140 -7.36 3.93 -3.95
C PHE A 140 -8.20 2.78 -4.54
N TYR A 141 -9.53 2.90 -4.42
CA TYR A 141 -10.46 1.98 -5.07
C TYR A 141 -10.81 2.53 -6.46
N PRO A 142 -10.44 1.82 -7.55
CA PRO A 142 -10.51 2.38 -8.89
C PRO A 142 -11.92 2.47 -9.47
N PHE A 143 -12.91 1.84 -8.85
CA PHE A 143 -14.28 1.78 -9.35
C PHE A 143 -15.24 2.80 -8.69
N VAL A 144 -14.70 3.82 -8.06
CA VAL A 144 -15.53 4.93 -7.55
C VAL A 144 -16.14 5.73 -8.70
N SER A 145 -17.34 6.27 -8.50
CA SER A 145 -18.06 7.05 -9.52
C SER A 145 -17.25 8.23 -10.07
N SER A 146 -16.46 8.90 -9.23
CA SER A 146 -15.59 10.01 -9.63
C SER A 146 -14.46 9.63 -10.59
N LEU A 147 -14.17 8.35 -10.74
CA LEU A 147 -13.15 7.81 -11.65
C LEU A 147 -13.75 7.04 -12.84
N ALA A 148 -15.09 6.89 -12.91
CA ALA A 148 -15.77 6.05 -13.90
C ALA A 148 -15.41 6.43 -15.36
N ASN A 149 -15.27 7.72 -15.64
CA ASN A 149 -14.97 8.27 -16.97
C ASN A 149 -13.47 8.54 -17.18
N LYS A 150 -12.59 8.07 -16.29
CA LYS A 150 -11.14 8.28 -16.42
C LYS A 150 -10.43 7.02 -16.91
N THR A 151 -9.37 7.21 -17.67
CA THR A 151 -8.45 6.11 -17.99
C THR A 151 -7.72 5.65 -16.72
N VAL A 152 -7.17 4.46 -16.76
CA VAL A 152 -6.40 3.91 -15.63
C VAL A 152 -5.23 4.83 -15.29
N ASP A 153 -4.46 5.25 -16.30
CA ASP A 153 -3.30 6.12 -16.10
C ASP A 153 -3.70 7.50 -15.58
N ALA A 154 -4.79 8.06 -16.09
CA ALA A 154 -5.34 9.32 -15.57
C ALA A 154 -5.76 9.21 -14.10
N SER A 155 -6.28 8.05 -13.68
CA SER A 155 -6.65 7.81 -12.28
C SER A 155 -5.43 7.76 -11.37
N PHE A 156 -4.37 7.05 -11.76
CA PHE A 156 -3.10 7.02 -11.01
C PHE A 156 -2.47 8.42 -10.96
N SER A 157 -2.39 9.13 -12.09
CA SER A 157 -1.86 10.50 -12.16
C SER A 157 -2.64 11.47 -11.26
N LEU A 158 -3.98 11.34 -11.21
CA LEU A 158 -4.81 12.17 -10.32
C LEU A 158 -4.46 11.94 -8.84
N MET A 159 -4.29 10.67 -8.43
CA MET A 159 -3.93 10.33 -7.05
C MET A 159 -2.52 10.81 -6.70
N SER A 160 -1.55 10.64 -7.61
CA SER A 160 -0.19 11.15 -7.45
C SER A 160 -0.17 12.68 -7.29
N LYS A 161 -0.83 13.40 -8.20
CA LYS A 161 -0.95 14.87 -8.13
C LYS A 161 -1.60 15.34 -6.82
N ALA A 162 -2.60 14.61 -6.31
CA ALA A 162 -3.25 14.97 -5.06
C ALA A 162 -2.26 14.88 -3.88
N ARG A 163 -1.46 13.81 -3.79
CA ARG A 163 -0.43 13.67 -2.75
C ARG A 163 0.68 14.72 -2.88
N LYS A 164 1.14 14.99 -4.10
CA LYS A 164 2.11 16.07 -4.35
C LYS A 164 1.59 17.43 -3.89
N ARG A 165 0.36 17.79 -4.21
CA ARG A 165 -0.24 19.06 -3.75
C ARG A 165 -0.30 19.17 -2.22
N GLU A 166 -0.44 18.06 -1.53
CA GLU A 166 -0.60 18.03 -0.07
C GLU A 166 0.74 18.08 0.66
N TYR A 167 1.75 17.33 0.19
CA TYR A 167 2.98 17.10 0.95
C TYR A 167 4.26 17.63 0.29
N GLU A 168 4.35 17.66 -1.05
CA GLU A 168 5.61 17.92 -1.75
C GLU A 168 6.24 19.27 -1.37
N ALA A 169 5.43 20.32 -1.30
CA ALA A 169 5.93 21.65 -0.96
C ALA A 169 6.55 21.67 0.44
N ARG A 170 5.91 21.02 1.43
CA ARG A 170 6.42 20.93 2.79
C ARG A 170 7.72 20.13 2.85
N VAL A 171 7.73 18.93 2.32
CA VAL A 171 8.91 18.05 2.31
C VAL A 171 10.09 18.70 1.59
N THR A 172 9.86 19.38 0.45
CA THR A 172 10.97 19.98 -0.31
C THR A 172 11.46 21.30 0.23
N GLN A 173 10.59 22.11 0.84
CA GLN A 173 10.93 23.47 1.29
C GLN A 173 11.32 23.51 2.77
N VAL A 174 10.75 22.66 3.61
CA VAL A 174 11.03 22.61 5.07
C VAL A 174 12.06 21.55 5.38
N ASP A 175 11.77 20.29 5.04
CA ASP A 175 12.67 19.15 5.31
C ASP A 175 13.85 19.07 4.33
N ASN A 176 13.90 19.91 3.30
CA ASN A 176 14.93 19.89 2.23
C ASN A 176 15.17 18.49 1.66
N ALA A 177 14.12 17.71 1.53
CA ALA A 177 14.13 16.31 1.15
C ALA A 177 13.40 16.06 -0.18
N SER A 178 13.49 14.85 -0.70
CA SER A 178 12.74 14.44 -1.89
C SER A 178 11.40 13.82 -1.48
N PHE A 179 10.36 14.02 -2.32
CA PHE A 179 9.03 13.48 -2.12
C PHE A 179 8.64 12.51 -3.23
N THR A 180 8.10 11.35 -2.86
CA THR A 180 7.68 10.31 -3.81
C THR A 180 6.30 9.76 -3.43
N PRO A 181 5.26 10.00 -4.24
CA PRO A 181 3.95 9.42 -4.01
C PRO A 181 3.92 7.94 -4.39
N MET A 182 3.51 7.08 -3.48
CA MET A 182 3.43 5.63 -3.60
C MET A 182 1.99 5.21 -3.86
N ILE A 183 1.56 5.23 -5.10
CA ILE A 183 0.15 5.03 -5.47
C ILE A 183 -0.13 3.58 -5.84
N LEU A 184 -1.13 2.97 -5.19
CA LEU A 184 -1.61 1.61 -5.48
C LEU A 184 -3.12 1.60 -5.69
N ALA A 185 -3.58 0.73 -6.59
CA ALA A 185 -5.00 0.40 -6.68
C ALA A 185 -5.34 -0.78 -5.76
N SER A 186 -6.51 -0.76 -5.13
CA SER A 186 -6.98 -1.86 -4.27
C SER A 186 -7.20 -3.19 -5.02
N THR A 187 -7.19 -3.16 -6.33
CA THR A 187 -7.22 -4.33 -7.22
C THR A 187 -5.83 -4.80 -7.66
N GLY A 188 -4.79 -4.21 -7.09
CA GLY A 188 -3.40 -4.38 -7.52
C GLY A 188 -3.00 -3.39 -8.61
N GLY A 189 -1.70 -3.32 -8.85
CA GLY A 189 -1.09 -2.36 -9.77
C GLY A 189 -0.55 -1.12 -9.07
N THR A 190 0.58 -0.64 -9.57
CA THR A 190 1.35 0.47 -9.02
C THR A 190 1.35 1.67 -9.96
N GLY A 191 1.46 2.87 -9.41
CA GLY A 191 1.75 4.09 -10.16
C GLY A 191 3.21 4.14 -10.62
N ASP A 192 3.50 5.06 -11.54
CA ASP A 192 4.81 5.11 -12.19
C ASP A 192 5.93 5.47 -11.21
N GLU A 193 5.71 6.44 -10.32
CA GLU A 193 6.69 6.85 -9.30
C GLU A 193 6.99 5.70 -8.33
N MET A 194 5.96 4.97 -7.91
CA MET A 194 6.14 3.79 -7.08
C MET A 194 6.90 2.69 -7.82
N ASP A 195 6.62 2.46 -9.10
CA ASP A 195 7.34 1.45 -9.89
C ASP A 195 8.84 1.78 -10.00
N VAL A 196 9.17 3.07 -10.14
CA VAL A 196 10.58 3.54 -10.11
C VAL A 196 11.22 3.28 -8.74
N ALA A 197 10.53 3.64 -7.64
CA ALA A 197 11.03 3.40 -6.30
C ALA A 197 11.26 1.91 -6.02
N LEU A 198 10.30 1.04 -6.41
CA LEU A 198 10.46 -0.40 -6.26
C LEU A 198 11.62 -0.98 -7.07
N LYS A 199 11.91 -0.42 -8.26
CA LYS A 199 13.08 -0.85 -9.05
C LYS A 199 14.39 -0.50 -8.37
N VAL A 200 14.52 0.70 -7.79
CA VAL A 200 15.71 1.09 -7.02
C VAL A 200 15.90 0.19 -5.81
N LEU A 201 14.82 -0.03 -5.05
CA LEU A 201 14.84 -0.94 -3.89
C LEU A 201 15.23 -2.37 -4.31
N GLY A 202 14.63 -2.88 -5.40
CA GLY A 202 14.91 -4.21 -5.93
C GLY A 202 16.35 -4.39 -6.40
N ALA A 203 16.94 -3.35 -7.03
CA ALA A 203 18.33 -3.40 -7.43
C ALA A 203 19.29 -3.49 -6.24
N LYS A 204 19.03 -2.69 -5.18
CA LYS A 204 19.83 -2.73 -3.95
C LYS A 204 19.69 -4.03 -3.17
N LEU A 205 18.48 -4.61 -3.14
CA LEU A 205 18.24 -5.92 -2.53
C LEU A 205 18.95 -7.04 -3.30
N ALA A 206 18.87 -7.01 -4.63
CA ALA A 206 19.56 -7.99 -5.49
C ALA A 206 21.07 -7.93 -5.32
N GLU A 207 21.64 -6.73 -5.29
CA GLU A 207 23.06 -6.50 -5.04
C GLU A 207 23.48 -7.04 -3.66
N LYS A 208 22.76 -6.66 -2.60
CA LYS A 208 23.07 -7.08 -1.22
C LYS A 208 23.01 -8.59 -1.05
N ASN A 209 22.01 -9.25 -1.62
CA ASN A 209 21.77 -10.68 -1.45
C ASN A 209 22.50 -11.53 -2.51
N ASN A 210 23.19 -10.91 -3.45
CA ASN A 210 23.79 -11.58 -4.62
C ASN A 210 22.75 -12.42 -5.40
N GLU A 211 21.55 -11.85 -5.59
CA GLU A 211 20.45 -12.48 -6.29
C GLU A 211 20.19 -11.87 -7.67
N VAL A 212 19.52 -12.63 -8.56
CA VAL A 212 19.12 -12.14 -9.88
C VAL A 212 18.03 -11.08 -9.72
N TYR A 213 18.28 -9.87 -10.22
CA TYR A 213 17.35 -8.73 -10.13
C TYR A 213 15.91 -9.04 -10.54
N SER A 214 15.72 -9.79 -11.63
CA SER A 214 14.37 -10.16 -12.10
C SER A 214 13.60 -11.03 -11.09
N HIS A 215 14.29 -11.88 -10.34
CA HIS A 215 13.71 -12.70 -9.29
C HIS A 215 13.28 -11.84 -8.12
N VAL A 216 14.17 -10.97 -7.64
CA VAL A 216 13.88 -10.03 -6.54
C VAL A 216 12.71 -9.11 -6.91
N MET A 217 12.70 -8.53 -8.11
CA MET A 217 11.58 -7.71 -8.56
C MET A 217 10.28 -8.47 -8.69
N GLY A 218 10.36 -9.73 -9.12
CA GLY A 218 9.21 -10.62 -9.15
C GLY A 218 8.62 -10.84 -7.76
N ASP A 219 9.46 -11.06 -6.76
CA ASP A 219 9.06 -11.26 -5.36
C ASP A 219 8.50 -9.99 -4.73
N ILE A 220 9.15 -8.85 -4.90
CA ILE A 220 8.63 -7.56 -4.42
C ILE A 220 7.22 -7.31 -4.96
N ARG A 221 7.01 -7.45 -6.28
CA ARG A 221 5.69 -7.26 -6.89
C ARG A 221 4.64 -8.24 -6.38
N ALA A 222 5.02 -9.50 -6.17
CA ALA A 222 4.14 -10.50 -5.59
C ALA A 222 3.75 -10.11 -4.15
N ARG A 223 4.70 -9.74 -3.30
CA ARG A 223 4.45 -9.31 -1.91
C ARG A 223 3.46 -8.14 -1.87
N PHE A 224 3.66 -7.10 -2.67
CA PHE A 224 2.71 -5.97 -2.74
C PHE A 224 1.33 -6.38 -3.26
N ALA A 225 1.27 -7.25 -4.28
CA ALA A 225 0.00 -7.73 -4.81
C ALA A 225 -0.78 -8.56 -3.76
N PHE A 226 -0.10 -9.41 -3.00
CA PHE A 226 -0.70 -10.18 -1.91
C PHE A 226 -1.12 -9.30 -0.73
N ALA A 227 -0.31 -8.32 -0.35
CA ALA A 227 -0.62 -7.36 0.70
C ALA A 227 -1.94 -6.62 0.39
N ILE A 228 -2.03 -6.04 -0.81
CA ILE A 228 -3.24 -5.35 -1.26
C ILE A 228 -4.45 -6.28 -1.38
N ALA A 229 -4.26 -7.49 -1.87
CA ALA A 229 -5.34 -8.45 -2.01
C ALA A 229 -5.92 -8.86 -0.65
N ARG A 230 -5.04 -9.20 0.31
CA ARG A 230 -5.44 -9.56 1.67
C ARG A 230 -6.17 -8.42 2.37
N SER A 231 -5.61 -7.22 2.36
CA SER A 231 -6.23 -6.06 2.99
C SER A 231 -7.56 -5.66 2.32
N SER A 232 -7.69 -5.84 1.01
CA SER A 232 -8.97 -5.65 0.30
C SER A 232 -10.03 -6.70 0.67
N LEU A 233 -9.62 -7.95 0.91
CA LEU A 233 -10.51 -8.99 1.45
C LEU A 233 -10.95 -8.68 2.89
N ILE A 234 -10.05 -8.15 3.72
CA ILE A 234 -10.40 -7.69 5.07
C ILE A 234 -11.43 -6.56 4.99
N CYS A 235 -11.29 -5.61 4.06
CA CYS A 235 -12.31 -4.61 3.80
C CYS A 235 -13.66 -5.23 3.42
N LEU A 236 -13.66 -6.31 2.63
CA LEU A 236 -14.87 -6.99 2.16
C LEU A 236 -15.52 -7.87 3.23
N ARG A 237 -14.73 -8.66 3.97
CA ARG A 237 -15.23 -9.71 4.87
C ARG A 237 -15.02 -9.42 6.35
N GLY A 238 -14.29 -8.38 6.70
CA GLY A 238 -14.02 -8.01 8.08
C GLY A 238 -15.30 -7.61 8.83
N SER A 239 -15.41 -8.04 10.09
CA SER A 239 -16.52 -7.68 10.96
C SER A 239 -16.41 -6.22 11.38
N ARG A 240 -17.41 -5.42 11.05
CA ARG A 240 -17.52 -4.00 11.47
C ARG A 240 -18.28 -3.82 12.78
N SER A 241 -18.29 -4.84 13.65
CA SER A 241 -18.89 -4.73 14.97
C SER A 241 -18.22 -3.64 15.81
N ILE A 242 -18.94 -3.09 16.78
CA ILE A 242 -18.59 -1.90 17.58
C ILE A 242 -17.33 -2.12 18.45
N TRP A 243 -16.83 -3.32 18.61
CA TRP A 243 -15.76 -3.65 19.53
C TRP A 243 -14.37 -3.33 18.94
N SER A 244 -13.70 -2.35 19.56
CA SER A 244 -12.34 -1.88 19.24
C SER A 244 -11.23 -2.91 19.52
N GLN A 245 -11.49 -3.94 20.33
CA GLN A 245 -10.51 -4.97 20.70
C GLN A 245 -9.99 -5.79 19.51
N ARG A 246 -10.81 -6.05 18.50
CA ARG A 246 -10.38 -6.79 17.30
C ARG A 246 -9.38 -6.05 16.40
N ARG A 247 -9.23 -4.75 16.58
CA ARG A 247 -8.22 -3.98 15.81
C ARG A 247 -6.80 -4.38 16.22
N SER A 248 -6.57 -4.61 17.51
CA SER A 248 -5.28 -5.08 18.04
C SER A 248 -4.96 -6.52 17.64
N ASP A 249 -6.00 -7.37 17.54
CA ASP A 249 -5.82 -8.78 17.17
C ASP A 249 -5.56 -8.93 15.68
N LEU A 250 -6.27 -8.18 14.84
CA LEU A 250 -6.01 -8.13 13.39
C LEU A 250 -4.62 -7.56 13.08
N ILE A 251 -4.16 -6.56 13.84
CA ILE A 251 -2.80 -6.02 13.72
C ILE A 251 -1.77 -7.08 14.15
N LYS A 252 -2.00 -7.81 15.25
CA LYS A 252 -1.13 -8.88 15.74
C LYS A 252 -1.08 -10.08 14.79
N GLU A 253 -2.21 -10.52 14.25
CA GLU A 253 -2.25 -11.57 13.22
C GLU A 253 -1.53 -11.11 11.94
N HIS A 254 -1.66 -9.84 11.60
CA HIS A 254 -0.99 -9.20 10.51
C HIS A 254 0.53 -9.14 10.74
N ASP A 255 0.97 -8.76 11.93
CA ASP A 255 2.38 -8.72 12.32
C ASP A 255 3.00 -10.12 12.37
N ASN A 256 2.28 -11.11 12.89
CA ASN A 256 2.71 -12.50 12.90
C ASN A 256 2.83 -13.10 11.48
N CYS A 257 1.90 -12.77 10.59
CA CYS A 257 1.97 -13.22 9.20
C CYS A 257 3.10 -12.51 8.44
N SER A 258 3.28 -11.21 8.66
CA SER A 258 4.37 -10.43 8.07
C SER A 258 5.73 -10.80 8.66
N SER A 259 5.81 -11.15 9.93
CA SER A 259 7.03 -11.64 10.60
C SER A 259 7.43 -13.04 10.09
N ARG A 260 6.47 -13.92 9.81
CA ARG A 260 6.74 -15.21 9.17
C ARG A 260 7.26 -15.08 7.74
N LEU A 261 6.82 -14.03 7.01
CA LEU A 261 7.35 -13.68 5.69
C LEU A 261 8.84 -13.27 5.73
N LEU A 262 9.28 -12.67 6.85
CA LEU A 262 10.66 -12.24 7.05
C LEU A 262 11.55 -13.33 7.65
N MET A 263 11.00 -14.18 8.56
CA MET A 263 11.77 -15.25 9.21
C MET A 263 12.10 -16.40 8.26
N SER A 264 11.30 -16.64 7.21
CA SER A 264 11.63 -17.65 6.20
C SER A 264 12.84 -17.27 5.33
N ASP A 265 13.23 -15.99 5.32
CA ASP A 265 14.42 -15.51 4.60
C ASP A 265 15.70 -15.58 5.43
N ILE A 266 15.60 -15.71 6.78
CA ILE A 266 16.77 -15.75 7.69
C ILE A 266 17.34 -17.18 7.87
N THR A 267 16.57 -18.22 7.59
CA THR A 267 16.99 -19.63 7.79
C THR A 267 17.61 -20.27 6.55
N ARG A 268 18.05 -19.51 5.58
CA ARG A 268 18.67 -20.00 4.34
C ARG A 268 20.16 -19.69 4.19
N TYR A 269 20.88 -19.53 5.32
CA TYR A 269 22.35 -19.53 5.32
C TYR A 269 22.86 -20.40 6.43
#